data_ffb1ea8134e474afd8a153815d2a596b
#
_entry.id   ffb1ea8134e474afd8a153815d2a596b
#
_cell.length_a   1.000
_cell.length_b   1.000
_cell.length_c   1.000
_cell.angle_alpha   90.00
_cell.angle_beta   90.00
_cell.angle_gamma   90.00
#
_symmetry.space_group_name_H-M   'P 1'
#
loop_
_entity.id
_entity.type
_entity.pdbx_description
1 polymer ?
#
loop_
_entity_poly.entity_id
_entity_poly.type
_entity_poly.pdbx_seq_one_letter_code
_entity_poly.pdbx_strand_id
1 'polypeptide(L)'
;LISHEYFHTWNVKQLRPDAFARYDYTRENYTPLLWFFEGFTSYYDDLLLRRAGLIDDATYLKLLAKTINLVAQTPGRHVQTVAQASFDAWVKYYRQDENTANATVSYYTKGALVALCLDLSLRVEGQTLDDVMRGLWKRCKAGPMREQDVLDELQALTGRSWQKELQAWVHSTAELPLAKLLEAQGIRIHAEPGNFAQHLGLRHADANGSVQVKAVLRGSAAEQAGFAAGDEWLGLEVGARGQLGHWRVNKLGDVPELLGKERKAVALVSRDKQLLRLPLVVPQQSTVWRLEAVAGRSSSWPAV
;
A
#
# COMPACT_ATOMS: atom_id res chain seq x y z
N LEU A 1 -10.74 4.28 11.38
CA LEU A 1 -12.02 3.61 11.09
C LEU A 1 -13.21 4.55 11.22
N ILE A 2 -13.46 5.19 12.38
CA ILE A 2 -14.63 6.09 12.56
C ILE A 2 -14.62 7.22 11.54
N SER A 3 -13.50 7.90 11.32
CA SER A 3 -13.36 8.96 10.30
C SER A 3 -13.67 8.45 8.90
N HIS A 4 -13.18 7.24 8.56
CA HIS A 4 -13.43 6.57 7.29
C HIS A 4 -14.93 6.30 7.07
N GLU A 5 -15.58 5.63 8.01
CA GLU A 5 -17.01 5.30 7.92
C GLU A 5 -17.89 6.56 7.91
N TYR A 6 -17.48 7.61 8.64
CA TYR A 6 -18.21 8.87 8.63
C TYR A 6 -18.09 9.59 7.28
N PHE A 7 -16.92 9.55 6.62
CA PHE A 7 -16.73 10.13 5.28
C PHE A 7 -17.62 9.43 4.23
N HIS A 8 -17.88 8.14 4.40
CA HIS A 8 -18.80 7.40 3.54
C HIS A 8 -20.24 7.91 3.56
N THR A 9 -20.64 8.72 4.54
CA THR A 9 -21.98 9.37 4.51
C THR A 9 -22.16 10.24 3.28
N TRP A 10 -21.07 10.78 2.73
CA TRP A 10 -21.05 11.55 1.48
C TRP A 10 -20.50 10.74 0.32
N ASN A 11 -19.30 10.17 0.51
CA ASN A 11 -18.55 9.46 -0.52
C ASN A 11 -18.77 7.96 -0.41
N VAL A 12 -19.84 7.56 -0.90
CA VAL A 12 -20.50 6.35 -1.40
C VAL A 12 -21.99 6.29 -1.06
N LYS A 13 -22.45 6.83 0.06
CA LYS A 13 -23.89 6.77 0.38
C LYS A 13 -24.72 7.71 -0.49
N GLN A 14 -24.15 8.84 -0.89
CA GLN A 14 -24.78 9.81 -1.78
C GLN A 14 -24.06 9.89 -3.12
N LEU A 15 -22.87 10.52 -3.16
CA LEU A 15 -21.98 10.42 -4.33
C LEU A 15 -21.50 8.97 -4.44
N ARG A 16 -21.91 8.26 -5.47
CA ARG A 16 -21.70 6.81 -5.63
C ARG A 16 -21.37 6.44 -7.07
N PRO A 17 -20.73 5.27 -7.33
CA PRO A 17 -20.58 4.80 -8.70
C PRO A 17 -21.94 4.72 -9.41
N ASP A 18 -21.98 5.09 -10.69
CA ASP A 18 -23.20 4.95 -11.49
C ASP A 18 -23.68 3.49 -11.58
N ALA A 19 -22.75 2.54 -11.59
CA ALA A 19 -23.06 1.11 -11.51
C ALA A 19 -23.81 0.73 -10.21
N PHE A 20 -23.72 1.55 -9.15
CA PHE A 20 -24.39 1.35 -7.87
C PHE A 20 -25.66 2.19 -7.71
N ALA A 21 -26.11 2.86 -8.78
CA ALA A 21 -27.36 3.61 -8.76
C ALA A 21 -28.57 2.71 -8.43
N ARG A 22 -28.51 1.46 -8.87
CA ARG A 22 -29.48 0.40 -8.55
C ARG A 22 -28.71 -0.87 -8.17
N TYR A 23 -28.73 -1.21 -6.89
CA TYR A 23 -28.15 -2.46 -6.41
C TYR A 23 -29.03 -3.65 -6.80
N ASP A 24 -28.37 -4.71 -7.27
CA ASP A 24 -28.96 -6.05 -7.36
C ASP A 24 -28.40 -6.89 -6.20
N TYR A 25 -29.20 -7.10 -5.16
CA TYR A 25 -28.78 -7.84 -3.96
C TYR A 25 -28.70 -9.37 -4.15
N THR A 26 -29.04 -9.86 -5.35
CA THR A 26 -28.99 -11.30 -5.67
C THR A 26 -27.65 -11.73 -6.28
N ARG A 27 -26.76 -10.79 -6.60
CA ARG A 27 -25.45 -11.01 -7.20
C ARG A 27 -24.45 -9.92 -6.83
N GLU A 28 -23.20 -10.15 -7.19
CA GLU A 28 -22.14 -9.16 -7.04
C GLU A 28 -22.39 -7.93 -7.93
N ASN A 29 -22.16 -6.73 -7.37
CA ASN A 29 -22.24 -5.48 -8.09
C ASN A 29 -20.83 -4.97 -8.37
N TYR A 30 -20.41 -4.97 -9.63
CA TYR A 30 -19.07 -4.60 -10.06
C TYR A 30 -18.97 -3.12 -10.42
N THR A 31 -17.84 -2.51 -10.05
CA THR A 31 -17.49 -1.15 -10.47
C THR A 31 -15.97 -0.99 -10.53
N PRO A 32 -15.42 -0.27 -11.51
CA PRO A 32 -14.00 0.07 -11.54
C PRO A 32 -13.63 1.25 -10.64
N LEU A 33 -14.57 1.81 -9.86
CA LEU A 33 -14.42 3.09 -9.14
C LEU A 33 -14.15 2.96 -7.64
N LEU A 34 -13.91 1.76 -7.09
CA LEU A 34 -13.62 1.64 -5.65
C LEU A 34 -12.32 2.36 -5.28
N TRP A 35 -11.37 2.51 -6.21
CA TRP A 35 -10.17 3.31 -5.99
C TRP A 35 -10.49 4.77 -5.65
N PHE A 36 -11.60 5.31 -6.17
CA PHE A 36 -12.10 6.62 -5.81
C PHE A 36 -12.86 6.56 -4.49
N PHE A 37 -13.89 5.71 -4.39
CA PHE A 37 -14.80 5.71 -3.26
C PHE A 37 -14.17 5.19 -1.96
N GLU A 38 -13.28 4.23 -2.04
CA GLU A 38 -12.53 3.71 -0.88
C GLU A 38 -11.16 4.38 -0.73
N GLY A 39 -10.48 4.59 -1.87
CA GLY A 39 -9.16 5.21 -1.86
C GLY A 39 -9.20 6.66 -1.39
N PHE A 40 -10.12 7.48 -1.90
CA PHE A 40 -10.27 8.87 -1.43
C PHE A 40 -10.73 8.90 0.03
N THR A 41 -11.65 8.03 0.41
CA THR A 41 -12.06 7.91 1.82
C THR A 41 -10.87 7.57 2.71
N SER A 42 -9.99 6.64 2.28
CA SER A 42 -8.76 6.29 3.00
C SER A 42 -7.70 7.41 2.99
N TYR A 43 -7.71 8.29 2.01
CA TYR A 43 -6.88 9.50 2.03
C TYR A 43 -7.41 10.53 3.02
N TYR A 44 -8.71 10.75 3.02
CA TYR A 44 -9.34 11.75 3.87
C TYR A 44 -9.44 11.33 5.32
N ASP A 45 -9.54 10.05 5.64
CA ASP A 45 -9.79 9.58 7.00
C ASP A 45 -8.70 10.05 7.98
N ASP A 46 -7.42 9.88 7.65
CA ASP A 46 -6.28 10.35 8.44
C ASP A 46 -6.06 11.87 8.29
N LEU A 47 -6.27 12.42 7.07
CA LEU A 47 -6.13 13.86 6.82
C LEU A 47 -7.12 14.68 7.65
N LEU A 48 -8.36 14.23 7.77
CA LEU A 48 -9.39 14.90 8.58
C LEU A 48 -9.06 14.83 10.07
N LEU A 49 -8.50 13.72 10.58
CA LEU A 49 -8.02 13.65 11.96
C LEU A 49 -6.91 14.67 12.23
N ARG A 50 -6.00 14.83 11.27
CA ARG A 50 -4.95 15.85 11.35
C ARG A 50 -5.54 17.28 11.34
N ARG A 51 -6.46 17.57 10.40
CA ARG A 51 -7.13 18.87 10.29
C ARG A 51 -7.95 19.22 11.55
N ALA A 52 -8.56 18.22 12.16
CA ALA A 52 -9.30 18.36 13.43
C ALA A 52 -8.38 18.51 14.67
N GLY A 53 -7.04 18.41 14.51
CA GLY A 53 -6.09 18.48 15.61
C GLY A 53 -6.09 17.26 16.53
N LEU A 54 -6.68 16.13 16.09
CA LEU A 54 -6.70 14.86 16.83
C LEU A 54 -5.38 14.09 16.72
N ILE A 55 -4.64 14.31 15.64
CA ILE A 55 -3.27 13.85 15.46
C ILE A 55 -2.39 15.02 14.96
N ASP A 56 -1.11 14.96 15.26
CA ASP A 56 -0.13 15.94 14.77
C ASP A 56 0.43 15.59 13.39
N ASP A 57 1.22 16.50 12.81
CA ASP A 57 1.84 16.31 11.50
C ASP A 57 2.78 15.10 11.46
N ALA A 58 3.55 14.87 12.52
CA ALA A 58 4.47 13.75 12.59
C ALA A 58 3.74 12.41 12.57
N THR A 59 2.63 12.30 13.28
CA THR A 59 1.76 11.13 13.30
C THR A 59 1.12 10.92 11.93
N TYR A 60 0.59 11.97 11.30
CA TYR A 60 0.02 11.89 9.97
C TYR A 60 1.05 11.42 8.93
N LEU A 61 2.25 12.02 8.91
CA LEU A 61 3.32 11.61 7.99
C LEU A 61 3.79 10.17 8.23
N LYS A 62 3.78 9.70 9.48
CA LYS A 62 4.06 8.30 9.81
C LYS A 62 3.01 7.34 9.25
N LEU A 63 1.73 7.66 9.34
CA LEU A 63 0.63 6.88 8.77
C LEU A 63 0.72 6.85 7.24
N LEU A 64 0.97 8.00 6.63
CA LEU A 64 1.18 8.11 5.19
C LEU A 64 2.38 7.29 4.71
N ALA A 65 3.53 7.38 5.40
CA ALA A 65 4.70 6.59 5.09
C ALA A 65 4.42 5.08 5.18
N LYS A 66 3.63 4.64 6.16
CA LYS A 66 3.18 3.24 6.28
C LYS A 66 2.40 2.81 5.04
N THR A 67 1.46 3.62 4.56
CA THR A 67 0.67 3.33 3.34
C THR A 67 1.56 3.27 2.10
N ILE A 68 2.48 4.22 1.93
CA ILE A 68 3.44 4.24 0.81
C ILE A 68 4.29 2.96 0.83
N ASN A 69 4.88 2.61 1.97
CA ASN A 69 5.73 1.45 2.11
C ASN A 69 4.96 0.13 1.87
N LEU A 70 3.70 0.05 2.33
CA LEU A 70 2.85 -1.12 2.09
C LEU A 70 2.61 -1.34 0.60
N VAL A 71 2.27 -0.29 -0.14
CA VAL A 71 2.08 -0.38 -1.60
C VAL A 71 3.40 -0.71 -2.29
N ALA A 72 4.51 -0.04 -1.92
CA ALA A 72 5.83 -0.27 -2.51
C ALA A 72 6.32 -1.71 -2.32
N GLN A 73 5.95 -2.36 -1.23
CA GLN A 73 6.32 -3.75 -0.90
C GLN A 73 5.35 -4.80 -1.46
N THR A 74 4.34 -4.40 -2.20
CA THR A 74 3.35 -5.30 -2.79
C THR A 74 3.66 -5.54 -4.27
N PRO A 75 4.23 -6.70 -4.69
CA PRO A 75 4.60 -6.97 -6.09
C PRO A 75 3.40 -6.90 -7.05
N GLY A 76 2.20 -7.23 -6.57
CA GLY A 76 0.96 -7.15 -7.34
C GLY A 76 0.66 -5.77 -7.93
N ARG A 77 1.27 -4.68 -7.40
CA ARG A 77 1.15 -3.33 -7.97
C ARG A 77 1.69 -3.22 -9.40
N HIS A 78 2.59 -4.14 -9.79
CA HIS A 78 3.14 -4.24 -11.15
C HIS A 78 2.31 -5.16 -12.06
N VAL A 79 1.32 -5.88 -11.49
CA VAL A 79 0.49 -6.86 -12.19
C VAL A 79 -0.92 -6.34 -12.44
N GLN A 80 -1.51 -5.68 -11.44
CA GLN A 80 -2.90 -5.24 -11.48
C GLN A 80 -2.97 -3.71 -11.35
N THR A 81 -3.78 -3.08 -12.21
CA THR A 81 -4.09 -1.65 -12.08
C THR A 81 -5.07 -1.42 -10.94
N VAL A 82 -5.16 -0.19 -10.43
CA VAL A 82 -6.09 0.10 -9.34
C VAL A 82 -7.57 0.07 -9.78
N ALA A 83 -7.83 0.39 -11.06
CA ALA A 83 -9.17 0.21 -11.66
C ALA A 83 -9.56 -1.27 -11.75
N GLN A 84 -8.63 -2.15 -12.18
CA GLN A 84 -8.85 -3.60 -12.16
C GLN A 84 -9.05 -4.14 -10.75
N ALA A 85 -8.24 -3.66 -9.78
CA ALA A 85 -8.39 -4.04 -8.38
C ALA A 85 -9.78 -3.68 -7.83
N SER A 86 -10.29 -2.52 -8.23
CA SER A 86 -11.66 -2.08 -7.89
C SER A 86 -12.71 -3.02 -8.49
N PHE A 87 -12.59 -3.33 -9.78
CA PHE A 87 -13.54 -4.20 -10.46
C PHE A 87 -13.50 -5.64 -9.93
N ASP A 88 -12.31 -6.17 -9.68
CA ASP A 88 -12.08 -7.54 -9.20
C ASP A 88 -12.31 -7.71 -7.68
N ALA A 89 -12.81 -6.70 -6.97
CA ALA A 89 -12.90 -6.70 -5.50
C ALA A 89 -13.57 -7.96 -4.96
N TRP A 90 -14.73 -8.35 -5.51
CA TRP A 90 -15.50 -9.50 -5.07
C TRP A 90 -14.77 -10.84 -5.18
N VAL A 91 -13.99 -11.01 -6.23
CA VAL A 91 -13.36 -12.29 -6.58
C VAL A 91 -11.89 -12.37 -6.18
N LYS A 92 -11.24 -11.24 -5.86
CA LYS A 92 -9.84 -11.20 -5.44
C LYS A 92 -9.65 -10.57 -4.07
N TYR A 93 -10.10 -9.32 -3.85
CA TYR A 93 -9.84 -8.62 -2.59
C TYR A 93 -10.52 -9.28 -1.39
N TYR A 94 -11.77 -9.72 -1.56
CA TYR A 94 -12.53 -10.44 -0.52
C TYR A 94 -12.29 -11.95 -0.49
N ARG A 95 -11.45 -12.48 -1.39
CA ARG A 95 -11.05 -13.90 -1.45
C ARG A 95 -9.54 -14.02 -1.54
N GLN A 96 -8.87 -13.51 -0.49
CA GLN A 96 -7.41 -13.49 -0.43
C GLN A 96 -6.86 -14.90 -0.17
N ASP A 97 -5.72 -15.18 -0.82
CA ASP A 97 -4.88 -16.35 -0.66
C ASP A 97 -3.41 -15.94 -0.38
N GLU A 98 -2.53 -16.92 -0.29
CA GLU A 98 -1.11 -16.71 -0.06
C GLU A 98 -0.40 -16.00 -1.21
N ASN A 99 -0.96 -16.00 -2.42
CA ASN A 99 -0.40 -15.33 -3.60
C ASN A 99 -0.99 -13.93 -3.84
N THR A 100 -1.99 -13.54 -3.10
CA THR A 100 -2.70 -12.26 -3.29
C THR A 100 -1.74 -11.07 -3.38
N ALA A 101 -0.73 -11.00 -2.52
CA ALA A 101 0.24 -9.90 -2.53
C ALA A 101 1.08 -9.83 -3.82
N ASN A 102 1.23 -10.93 -4.55
CA ASN A 102 1.97 -11.02 -5.80
C ASN A 102 1.11 -10.75 -7.04
N ALA A 103 -0.20 -10.83 -6.91
CA ALA A 103 -1.14 -10.78 -8.03
C ALA A 103 -2.03 -9.53 -8.01
N THR A 104 -2.23 -8.92 -6.83
CA THR A 104 -3.19 -7.83 -6.66
C THR A 104 -2.59 -6.63 -5.95
N VAL A 105 -3.23 -5.47 -6.11
CA VAL A 105 -2.96 -4.27 -5.32
C VAL A 105 -4.25 -3.84 -4.61
N SER A 106 -4.14 -3.27 -3.41
CA SER A 106 -5.32 -2.75 -2.71
C SER A 106 -5.78 -1.43 -3.32
N TYR A 107 -7.04 -1.36 -3.73
CA TYR A 107 -7.66 -0.12 -4.19
C TYR A 107 -7.87 0.88 -3.06
N TYR A 108 -7.88 0.45 -1.79
CA TYR A 108 -7.84 1.34 -0.63
C TYR A 108 -6.51 2.10 -0.57
N THR A 109 -5.42 1.37 -0.42
CA THR A 109 -4.09 2.00 -0.17
C THR A 109 -3.52 2.65 -1.43
N LYS A 110 -3.53 1.98 -2.59
CA LYS A 110 -3.06 2.60 -3.84
C LYS A 110 -4.02 3.70 -4.29
N GLY A 111 -5.34 3.55 -4.09
CA GLY A 111 -6.32 4.60 -4.35
C GLY A 111 -6.11 5.84 -3.47
N ALA A 112 -5.77 5.67 -2.18
CA ALA A 112 -5.38 6.78 -1.30
C ALA A 112 -4.13 7.51 -1.81
N LEU A 113 -3.15 6.78 -2.36
CA LEU A 113 -1.95 7.39 -2.95
C LEU A 113 -2.25 8.10 -4.29
N VAL A 114 -3.24 7.63 -5.06
CA VAL A 114 -3.74 8.37 -6.24
C VAL A 114 -4.39 9.68 -5.81
N ALA A 115 -5.25 9.64 -4.78
CA ALA A 115 -5.87 10.83 -4.20
C ALA A 115 -4.82 11.83 -3.70
N LEU A 116 -3.78 11.35 -3.00
CA LEU A 116 -2.63 12.16 -2.59
C LEU A 116 -1.93 12.79 -3.79
N CYS A 117 -1.63 12.04 -4.84
CA CYS A 117 -0.99 12.57 -6.04
C CYS A 117 -1.83 13.67 -6.71
N LEU A 118 -3.15 13.50 -6.75
CA LEU A 118 -4.07 14.51 -7.25
C LEU A 118 -4.05 15.76 -6.37
N ASP A 119 -4.17 15.63 -5.04
CA ASP A 119 -4.17 16.78 -4.13
C ASP A 119 -2.86 17.57 -4.20
N LEU A 120 -1.71 16.87 -4.16
CA LEU A 120 -0.40 17.54 -4.25
C LEU A 120 -0.18 18.22 -5.59
N SER A 121 -0.66 17.64 -6.70
CA SER A 121 -0.56 18.23 -8.03
C SER A 121 -1.46 19.46 -8.16
N LEU A 122 -2.69 19.39 -7.66
CA LEU A 122 -3.64 20.50 -7.64
C LEU A 122 -3.12 21.68 -6.83
N ARG A 123 -2.46 21.44 -5.69
CA ARG A 123 -1.88 22.51 -4.87
C ARG A 123 -0.78 23.30 -5.57
N VAL A 124 -0.04 22.69 -6.47
CA VAL A 124 0.91 23.41 -7.34
C VAL A 124 0.18 24.39 -8.25
N GLU A 125 -1.06 24.11 -8.60
CA GLU A 125 -1.93 24.94 -9.45
C GLU A 125 -2.86 25.87 -8.63
N GLY A 126 -2.68 25.94 -7.29
CA GLY A 126 -3.49 26.78 -6.41
C GLY A 126 -4.88 26.24 -6.12
N GLN A 127 -5.14 24.97 -6.41
CA GLN A 127 -6.39 24.26 -6.16
C GLN A 127 -6.17 23.14 -5.14
N THR A 128 -7.24 22.53 -4.65
CA THR A 128 -7.18 21.42 -3.69
C THR A 128 -8.07 20.25 -4.12
N LEU A 129 -7.82 19.08 -3.56
CA LEU A 129 -8.72 17.95 -3.76
C LEU A 129 -10.11 18.20 -3.14
N ASP A 130 -10.19 19.05 -2.10
CA ASP A 130 -11.48 19.49 -1.53
C ASP A 130 -12.34 20.23 -2.55
N ASP A 131 -11.72 21.05 -3.43
CA ASP A 131 -12.43 21.75 -4.49
C ASP A 131 -13.00 20.78 -5.52
N VAL A 132 -12.22 19.75 -5.87
CA VAL A 132 -12.69 18.64 -6.72
C VAL A 132 -13.89 17.94 -6.09
N MET A 133 -13.81 17.57 -4.79
CA MET A 133 -14.90 16.88 -4.10
C MET A 133 -16.16 17.72 -4.03
N ARG A 134 -16.04 19.03 -3.74
CA ARG A 134 -17.19 19.97 -3.76
C ARG A 134 -17.77 20.15 -5.16
N GLY A 135 -16.92 20.19 -6.17
CA GLY A 135 -17.33 20.29 -7.57
C GLY A 135 -18.07 19.04 -8.03
N LEU A 136 -17.56 17.86 -7.75
CA LEU A 136 -18.23 16.58 -8.05
C LEU A 136 -19.59 16.48 -7.35
N TRP A 137 -19.68 16.90 -6.08
CA TRP A 137 -20.95 16.94 -5.36
C TRP A 137 -22.01 17.78 -6.09
N LYS A 138 -21.62 18.96 -6.56
CA LYS A 138 -22.52 19.86 -7.31
C LYS A 138 -22.84 19.29 -8.70
N ARG A 139 -21.84 18.85 -9.44
CA ARG A 139 -21.96 18.30 -10.80
C ARG A 139 -22.88 17.10 -10.84
N CYS A 140 -22.68 16.13 -9.94
CA CYS A 140 -23.46 14.91 -9.88
C CYS A 140 -24.73 15.05 -9.01
N LYS A 141 -25.03 16.24 -8.48
CA LYS A 141 -26.19 16.51 -7.61
C LYS A 141 -26.26 15.54 -6.42
N ALA A 142 -25.09 15.26 -5.81
CA ALA A 142 -24.91 14.30 -4.75
C ALA A 142 -25.43 12.87 -5.11
N GLY A 143 -25.41 12.52 -6.38
CA GLY A 143 -25.94 11.25 -6.91
C GLY A 143 -24.87 10.39 -7.59
N PRO A 144 -25.28 9.52 -8.53
CA PRO A 144 -24.37 8.66 -9.27
C PRO A 144 -23.36 9.45 -10.09
N MET A 145 -22.12 8.97 -10.12
CA MET A 145 -21.02 9.56 -10.89
C MET A 145 -20.24 8.50 -11.68
N ARG A 146 -19.57 8.94 -12.72
CA ARG A 146 -18.64 8.19 -13.56
C ARG A 146 -17.23 8.75 -13.42
N GLU A 147 -16.24 8.00 -13.87
CA GLU A 147 -14.85 8.49 -13.92
C GLU A 147 -14.71 9.75 -14.78
N GLN A 148 -15.50 9.84 -15.85
CA GLN A 148 -15.52 11.03 -16.71
C GLN A 148 -15.89 12.30 -15.94
N ASP A 149 -16.77 12.22 -14.94
CA ASP A 149 -17.13 13.37 -14.11
C ASP A 149 -15.91 13.88 -13.30
N VAL A 150 -15.00 12.98 -12.89
CA VAL A 150 -13.74 13.36 -12.22
C VAL A 150 -12.84 14.11 -13.19
N LEU A 151 -12.67 13.61 -14.41
CA LEU A 151 -11.87 14.28 -15.46
C LEU A 151 -12.43 15.66 -15.81
N ASP A 152 -13.74 15.74 -15.99
CA ASP A 152 -14.43 16.99 -16.32
C ASP A 152 -14.30 18.03 -15.20
N GLU A 153 -14.38 17.60 -13.94
CA GLU A 153 -14.22 18.49 -12.80
C GLU A 153 -12.78 18.98 -12.65
N LEU A 154 -11.80 18.08 -12.77
CA LEU A 154 -10.38 18.44 -12.77
C LEU A 154 -10.05 19.45 -13.88
N GLN A 155 -10.57 19.22 -15.10
CA GLN A 155 -10.39 20.15 -16.22
C GLN A 155 -11.09 21.49 -15.99
N ALA A 156 -12.29 21.49 -15.42
CA ALA A 156 -13.01 22.73 -15.13
C ALA A 156 -12.29 23.60 -14.09
N LEU A 157 -11.67 22.96 -13.07
CA LEU A 157 -10.93 23.66 -12.01
C LEU A 157 -9.57 24.18 -12.48
N THR A 158 -8.86 23.44 -13.32
CA THR A 158 -7.44 23.73 -13.66
C THR A 158 -7.25 24.27 -15.08
N GLY A 159 -8.27 24.17 -15.94
CA GLY A 159 -8.18 24.58 -17.34
C GLY A 159 -7.38 23.63 -18.24
N ARG A 160 -6.85 22.50 -17.72
CA ARG A 160 -6.09 21.52 -18.49
C ARG A 160 -6.67 20.10 -18.40
N SER A 161 -6.29 19.25 -19.35
CA SER A 161 -6.65 17.83 -19.33
C SER A 161 -5.81 17.06 -18.30
N TRP A 162 -6.47 16.15 -17.58
CA TRP A 162 -5.88 15.19 -16.63
C TRP A 162 -5.93 13.75 -17.12
N GLN A 163 -6.29 13.55 -18.39
CA GLN A 163 -6.44 12.21 -18.99
C GLN A 163 -5.16 11.38 -18.89
N LYS A 164 -3.99 12.02 -19.08
CA LYS A 164 -2.69 11.31 -19.03
C LYS A 164 -2.36 10.83 -17.64
N GLU A 165 -2.61 11.67 -16.62
CA GLU A 165 -2.36 11.35 -15.22
C GLU A 165 -3.29 10.22 -14.77
N LEU A 166 -4.60 10.30 -15.02
CA LEU A 166 -5.52 9.22 -14.66
C LEU A 166 -5.18 7.92 -15.41
N GLN A 167 -4.86 8.00 -16.69
CA GLN A 167 -4.43 6.83 -17.45
C GLN A 167 -3.19 6.17 -16.82
N ALA A 168 -2.20 6.96 -16.41
CA ALA A 168 -0.99 6.44 -15.79
C ALA A 168 -1.23 5.90 -14.37
N TRP A 169 -2.01 6.61 -13.54
CA TRP A 169 -2.13 6.31 -12.10
C TRP A 169 -3.23 5.30 -11.79
N VAL A 170 -4.28 5.25 -12.61
CA VAL A 170 -5.48 4.43 -12.38
C VAL A 170 -5.55 3.24 -13.31
N HIS A 171 -5.24 3.43 -14.60
CA HIS A 171 -5.40 2.42 -15.65
C HIS A 171 -4.09 1.77 -16.10
N SER A 172 -2.97 2.07 -15.43
CA SER A 172 -1.70 1.38 -15.66
C SER A 172 -1.05 0.92 -14.36
N THR A 173 0.00 0.14 -14.48
CA THR A 173 0.84 -0.29 -13.36
C THR A 173 2.04 0.62 -13.14
N ALA A 174 2.05 1.81 -13.75
CA ALA A 174 3.10 2.80 -13.57
C ALA A 174 3.23 3.22 -12.10
N GLU A 175 4.46 3.52 -11.69
CA GLU A 175 4.72 4.05 -10.35
C GLU A 175 4.19 5.48 -10.24
N LEU A 176 3.62 5.77 -9.07
CA LEU A 176 3.11 7.11 -8.75
C LEU A 176 4.28 8.07 -8.48
N PRO A 177 4.22 9.34 -8.92
CA PRO A 177 5.31 10.31 -8.76
C PRO A 177 5.41 10.89 -7.33
N LEU A 178 5.25 10.04 -6.31
CA LEU A 178 5.13 10.42 -4.91
C LEU A 178 6.32 11.23 -4.40
N ALA A 179 7.55 10.80 -4.70
CA ALA A 179 8.75 11.48 -4.22
C ALA A 179 8.78 12.93 -4.68
N LYS A 180 8.62 13.15 -5.99
CA LYS A 180 8.61 14.50 -6.60
C LYS A 180 7.52 15.39 -6.01
N LEU A 181 6.33 14.85 -5.82
CA LEU A 181 5.18 15.61 -5.33
C LEU A 181 5.33 15.96 -3.84
N LEU A 182 5.80 15.02 -3.02
CA LEU A 182 6.04 15.25 -1.58
C LEU A 182 7.15 16.28 -1.37
N GLU A 183 8.26 16.16 -2.11
CA GLU A 183 9.37 17.12 -2.02
C GLU A 183 8.95 18.52 -2.45
N ALA A 184 8.09 18.65 -3.46
CA ALA A 184 7.52 19.94 -3.89
C ALA A 184 6.71 20.61 -2.76
N GLN A 185 6.11 19.82 -1.88
CA GLN A 185 5.38 20.30 -0.70
C GLN A 185 6.26 20.44 0.56
N GLY A 186 7.58 20.36 0.43
CA GLY A 186 8.50 20.51 1.55
C GLY A 186 8.56 19.29 2.48
N ILE A 187 8.19 18.13 2.00
CA ILE A 187 8.37 16.87 2.74
C ILE A 187 9.67 16.22 2.30
N ARG A 188 10.56 15.98 3.26
CA ARG A 188 11.80 15.25 3.06
C ARG A 188 11.55 13.76 3.20
N ILE A 189 12.14 12.99 2.28
CA ILE A 189 12.06 11.53 2.29
C ILE A 189 13.39 10.97 2.78
N HIS A 190 13.36 10.17 3.83
CA HIS A 190 14.50 9.43 4.36
C HIS A 190 14.33 7.96 3.99
N ALA A 191 15.37 7.39 3.38
CA ALA A 191 15.45 5.95 3.15
C ALA A 191 16.04 5.30 4.40
N GLU A 192 15.24 4.49 5.08
CA GLU A 192 15.63 3.78 6.30
C GLU A 192 15.64 2.26 6.06
N PRO A 193 16.43 1.49 6.83
CA PRO A 193 16.38 0.02 6.75
C PRO A 193 14.98 -0.50 7.09
N GLY A 194 14.47 -1.40 6.27
CA GLY A 194 13.28 -2.17 6.58
C GLY A 194 13.54 -3.18 7.71
N ASN A 195 12.48 -3.79 8.23
CA ASN A 195 12.64 -4.92 9.15
C ASN A 195 13.08 -6.19 8.40
N PHE A 196 13.48 -7.23 9.15
CA PHE A 196 14.03 -8.43 8.57
C PHE A 196 13.07 -9.20 7.66
N ALA A 197 11.78 -9.21 7.98
CA ALA A 197 10.74 -9.79 7.11
C ALA A 197 10.69 -9.07 5.75
N GLN A 198 10.81 -7.75 5.76
CA GLN A 198 10.86 -6.93 4.55
C GLN A 198 12.15 -7.18 3.75
N HIS A 199 13.30 -7.36 4.42
CA HIS A 199 14.56 -7.72 3.75
C HIS A 199 14.44 -9.05 3.00
N LEU A 200 13.80 -10.03 3.60
CA LEU A 200 13.60 -11.35 2.99
C LEU A 200 12.47 -11.37 1.96
N GLY A 201 11.51 -10.46 2.07
CA GLY A 201 10.27 -10.50 1.30
C GLY A 201 9.32 -11.60 1.75
N LEU A 202 9.18 -11.75 3.07
CA LEU A 202 8.25 -12.69 3.70
C LEU A 202 7.11 -11.95 4.40
N ARG A 203 5.93 -12.56 4.38
CA ARG A 203 4.89 -12.34 5.39
C ARG A 203 4.81 -13.56 6.29
N HIS A 204 4.78 -13.36 7.59
CA HIS A 204 4.88 -14.45 8.56
C HIS A 204 3.99 -14.20 9.77
N ALA A 205 3.85 -15.24 10.58
CA ALA A 205 3.37 -15.17 11.95
C ALA A 205 4.30 -16.01 12.82
N ASP A 206 4.71 -15.45 13.97
CA ASP A 206 5.43 -16.21 14.99
C ASP A 206 4.39 -16.94 15.85
N ALA A 207 4.40 -18.26 15.82
CA ALA A 207 3.44 -19.09 16.53
C ALA A 207 4.06 -20.43 16.93
N ASN A 208 3.66 -20.97 18.07
CA ASN A 208 4.07 -22.31 18.55
C ASN A 208 5.59 -22.52 18.61
N GLY A 209 6.37 -21.44 18.83
CA GLY A 209 7.83 -21.51 18.91
C GLY A 209 8.52 -21.76 17.56
N SER A 210 7.89 -21.33 16.48
CA SER A 210 8.45 -21.33 15.12
C SER A 210 7.90 -20.17 14.30
N VAL A 211 8.50 -19.93 13.13
CA VAL A 211 8.05 -18.89 12.16
C VAL A 211 7.18 -19.57 11.11
N GLN A 212 5.93 -19.19 11.05
CA GLN A 212 4.97 -19.67 10.05
C GLN A 212 4.99 -18.72 8.83
N VAL A 213 5.44 -19.18 7.68
CA VAL A 213 5.43 -18.41 6.43
C VAL A 213 4.00 -18.31 5.90
N LYS A 214 3.49 -17.09 5.74
CA LYS A 214 2.14 -16.81 5.26
C LYS A 214 2.11 -16.43 3.78
N ALA A 215 3.13 -15.71 3.31
CA ALA A 215 3.31 -15.41 1.91
C ALA A 215 4.79 -15.16 1.60
N VAL A 216 5.19 -15.47 0.38
CA VAL A 216 6.52 -15.20 -0.17
C VAL A 216 6.34 -14.21 -1.32
N LEU A 217 7.04 -13.08 -1.25
CA LEU A 217 6.90 -12.02 -2.24
C LEU A 217 7.76 -12.32 -3.48
N ARG A 218 7.20 -12.10 -4.65
CA ARG A 218 7.86 -12.32 -5.94
C ARG A 218 9.13 -11.48 -6.07
N GLY A 219 10.20 -12.08 -6.58
CA GLY A 219 11.52 -11.47 -6.77
C GLY A 219 12.34 -11.35 -5.49
N SER A 220 11.83 -11.85 -4.36
CA SER A 220 12.46 -11.71 -3.04
C SER A 220 13.56 -12.73 -2.78
N ALA A 221 14.37 -12.47 -1.75
CA ALA A 221 15.38 -13.42 -1.28
C ALA A 221 14.77 -14.72 -0.76
N ALA A 222 13.60 -14.66 -0.16
CA ALA A 222 12.87 -15.84 0.30
C ALA A 222 12.37 -16.69 -0.87
N GLU A 223 11.85 -16.08 -1.94
CA GLU A 223 11.49 -16.81 -3.15
C GLU A 223 12.70 -17.49 -3.78
N GLN A 224 13.83 -16.77 -3.90
CA GLN A 224 15.08 -17.31 -4.45
C GLN A 224 15.65 -18.45 -3.61
N ALA A 225 15.47 -18.41 -2.29
CA ALA A 225 15.85 -19.48 -1.39
C ALA A 225 14.94 -20.71 -1.47
N GLY A 226 13.74 -20.55 -2.06
CA GLY A 226 12.77 -21.63 -2.21
C GLY A 226 11.77 -21.75 -1.05
N PHE A 227 11.59 -20.71 -0.23
CA PHE A 227 10.48 -20.66 0.73
C PHE A 227 9.13 -20.68 0.02
N ALA A 228 8.15 -21.24 0.68
CA ALA A 228 6.74 -21.24 0.23
C ALA A 228 5.79 -20.89 1.39
N ALA A 229 4.61 -20.44 1.04
CA ALA A 229 3.54 -20.29 2.03
C ALA A 229 3.21 -21.64 2.67
N GLY A 230 2.95 -21.65 3.97
CA GLY A 230 2.77 -22.87 4.75
C GLY A 230 4.03 -23.46 5.34
N ASP A 231 5.22 -22.99 4.95
CA ASP A 231 6.48 -23.43 5.58
C ASP A 231 6.50 -23.06 7.07
N GLU A 232 6.93 -23.99 7.87
CA GLU A 232 7.34 -23.75 9.24
C GLU A 232 8.86 -23.65 9.33
N TRP A 233 9.39 -22.45 9.58
CA TRP A 233 10.83 -22.25 9.71
C TRP A 233 11.29 -22.62 11.11
N LEU A 234 11.98 -23.74 11.23
CA LEU A 234 12.36 -24.39 12.49
C LEU A 234 13.74 -24.01 12.98
N GLY A 235 14.68 -23.78 12.06
CA GLY A 235 16.06 -23.60 12.43
C GLY A 235 16.91 -22.90 11.37
N LEU A 236 18.11 -22.54 11.78
CA LEU A 236 19.10 -21.85 10.97
C LEU A 236 20.47 -22.51 11.16
N GLU A 237 21.15 -22.80 10.06
CA GLU A 237 22.55 -23.20 10.04
C GLU A 237 23.36 -22.03 9.49
N VAL A 238 24.34 -21.56 10.26
CA VAL A 238 25.16 -20.40 9.91
C VAL A 238 26.59 -20.60 10.37
N GLY A 239 27.57 -20.09 9.61
CA GLY A 239 28.97 -20.16 9.91
C GLY A 239 29.83 -20.70 8.74
N ALA A 240 31.13 -20.76 8.93
CA ALA A 240 32.09 -21.23 7.94
C ALA A 240 32.13 -22.78 7.92
N ARG A 241 32.63 -23.34 6.79
CA ARG A 241 32.84 -24.78 6.65
C ARG A 241 33.71 -25.31 7.81
N GLY A 242 33.16 -26.23 8.60
CA GLY A 242 33.83 -26.82 9.78
C GLY A 242 33.47 -26.21 11.13
N GLN A 243 32.75 -25.08 11.17
CA GLN A 243 32.23 -24.43 12.38
C GLN A 243 30.80 -23.94 12.18
N LEU A 244 29.93 -24.83 11.70
CA LEU A 244 28.51 -24.51 11.52
C LEU A 244 27.79 -24.51 12.89
N GLY A 245 27.18 -23.38 13.23
CA GLY A 245 26.19 -23.30 14.30
C GLY A 245 24.83 -23.76 13.80
N HIS A 246 24.14 -24.55 14.61
CA HIS A 246 22.78 -25.02 14.34
C HIS A 246 21.85 -24.41 15.40
N TRP A 247 21.00 -23.50 14.98
CA TRP A 247 20.17 -22.72 15.88
C TRP A 247 18.69 -22.99 15.65
N ARG A 248 17.92 -23.12 16.71
CA ARG A 248 16.48 -23.12 16.61
C ARG A 248 15.98 -21.69 16.37
N VAL A 249 15.04 -21.53 15.46
CA VAL A 249 14.36 -20.25 15.20
C VAL A 249 12.98 -20.30 15.83
N ASN A 250 12.75 -19.52 16.89
CA ASN A 250 11.49 -19.46 17.57
C ASN A 250 10.60 -18.31 17.05
N LYS A 251 11.23 -17.24 16.61
CA LYS A 251 10.57 -16.06 15.97
C LYS A 251 11.52 -15.44 14.95
N LEU A 252 10.96 -14.77 13.96
CA LEU A 252 11.75 -14.20 12.85
C LEU A 252 12.73 -13.12 13.34
N GLY A 253 12.35 -12.39 14.41
CA GLY A 253 13.21 -11.37 15.01
C GLY A 253 14.53 -11.87 15.60
N ASP A 254 14.68 -13.18 15.87
CA ASP A 254 15.91 -13.77 16.39
C ASP A 254 16.96 -13.98 15.29
N VAL A 255 16.53 -14.14 14.03
CA VAL A 255 17.38 -14.54 12.92
C VAL A 255 18.54 -13.57 12.65
N PRO A 256 18.37 -12.23 12.68
CA PRO A 256 19.47 -11.29 12.49
C PRO A 256 20.60 -11.47 13.52
N GLU A 257 20.26 -11.76 14.78
CA GLU A 257 21.23 -11.97 15.86
C GLU A 257 22.01 -13.28 15.66
N LEU A 258 21.30 -14.34 15.25
CA LEU A 258 21.91 -15.64 14.92
C LEU A 258 22.82 -15.59 13.70
N LEU A 259 22.48 -14.76 12.71
CA LEU A 259 23.32 -14.52 11.53
C LEU A 259 24.60 -13.74 11.86
N GLY A 260 24.52 -12.81 12.81
CA GLY A 260 25.63 -11.91 13.12
C GLY A 260 26.06 -11.10 11.89
N LYS A 261 27.29 -11.35 11.40
CA LYS A 261 27.85 -10.69 10.19
C LYS A 261 27.66 -11.52 8.91
N GLU A 262 27.18 -12.74 9.05
CA GLU A 262 27.03 -13.64 7.92
C GLU A 262 25.79 -13.26 7.09
N ARG A 263 25.91 -13.43 5.79
CA ARG A 263 24.82 -13.21 4.84
C ARG A 263 24.35 -14.47 4.15
N LYS A 264 25.05 -15.57 4.36
CA LYS A 264 24.71 -16.88 3.83
C LYS A 264 24.41 -17.82 4.98
N ALA A 265 23.30 -18.51 4.87
CA ALA A 265 22.85 -19.48 5.85
C ALA A 265 22.04 -20.58 5.15
N VAL A 266 21.69 -21.62 5.89
CA VAL A 266 20.71 -22.61 5.46
C VAL A 266 19.54 -22.55 6.41
N ALA A 267 18.34 -22.25 5.91
CA ALA A 267 17.12 -22.34 6.66
C ALA A 267 16.61 -23.78 6.69
N LEU A 268 16.29 -24.29 7.87
CA LEU A 268 15.63 -25.59 8.05
C LEU A 268 14.13 -25.34 8.18
N VAL A 269 13.37 -25.85 7.23
CA VAL A 269 11.91 -25.68 7.22
C VAL A 269 11.21 -27.02 7.19
N SER A 270 10.00 -27.06 7.77
CA SER A 270 9.06 -28.15 7.59
C SER A 270 8.00 -27.69 6.57
N ARG A 271 7.86 -28.45 5.48
CA ARG A 271 6.83 -28.28 4.45
C ARG A 271 6.12 -29.62 4.27
N ASP A 272 4.81 -29.67 4.50
CA ASP A 272 4.02 -30.90 4.38
C ASP A 272 4.64 -32.08 5.16
N LYS A 273 5.16 -31.81 6.38
CA LYS A 273 5.85 -32.76 7.26
C LYS A 273 7.25 -33.21 6.75
N GLN A 274 7.72 -32.67 5.64
CA GLN A 274 9.07 -32.92 5.14
C GLN A 274 10.05 -31.84 5.64
N LEU A 275 11.22 -32.25 6.07
CA LEU A 275 12.29 -31.33 6.46
C LEU A 275 13.13 -30.96 5.24
N LEU A 276 13.17 -29.68 4.93
CA LEU A 276 13.93 -29.13 3.82
C LEU A 276 15.03 -28.22 4.31
N ARG A 277 16.12 -28.17 3.55
CA ARG A 277 17.27 -27.27 3.75
C ARG A 277 17.27 -26.25 2.62
N LEU A 278 16.97 -25.00 2.91
CA LEU A 278 16.87 -23.94 1.93
C LEU A 278 18.11 -23.03 2.01
N PRO A 279 18.90 -22.92 0.94
CA PRO A 279 20.06 -22.02 0.92
C PRO A 279 19.58 -20.57 0.88
N LEU A 280 19.85 -19.85 1.96
CA LEU A 280 19.39 -18.46 2.14
C LEU A 280 20.56 -17.49 1.94
N VAL A 281 20.37 -16.51 1.08
CA VAL A 281 21.25 -15.34 0.95
C VAL A 281 20.48 -14.11 1.38
N VAL A 282 20.84 -13.54 2.51
CA VAL A 282 20.19 -12.33 3.03
C VAL A 282 20.67 -11.10 2.25
N PRO A 283 19.78 -10.29 1.66
CA PRO A 283 20.16 -9.07 0.94
C PRO A 283 20.79 -8.04 1.88
N GLN A 284 21.51 -7.07 1.31
CA GLN A 284 22.19 -6.07 2.13
C GLN A 284 21.22 -5.22 2.92
N GLN A 285 20.22 -4.64 2.29
CA GLN A 285 19.12 -3.92 2.94
C GLN A 285 17.95 -3.76 1.97
N SER A 286 16.71 -3.85 2.46
CA SER A 286 15.56 -3.21 1.83
C SER A 286 15.36 -1.85 2.50
N THR A 287 14.91 -0.87 1.74
CA THR A 287 14.63 0.46 2.29
C THR A 287 13.13 0.71 2.38
N VAL A 288 12.75 1.41 3.43
CA VAL A 288 11.43 1.97 3.63
C VAL A 288 11.52 3.49 3.72
N TRP A 289 10.46 4.18 3.36
CA TRP A 289 10.42 5.62 3.48
C TRP A 289 9.98 6.04 4.88
N ARG A 290 10.70 6.99 5.47
CA ARG A 290 10.24 7.84 6.54
C ARG A 290 10.08 9.26 6.01
N LEU A 291 8.97 9.90 6.33
CA LEU A 291 8.63 11.24 5.88
C LEU A 291 8.82 12.25 7.01
N GLU A 292 9.33 13.43 6.67
CA GLU A 292 9.58 14.51 7.62
C GLU A 292 9.29 15.87 6.98
N ALA A 293 8.54 16.72 7.67
CA ALA A 293 8.30 18.08 7.23
C ALA A 293 9.57 18.93 7.38
N VAL A 294 9.95 19.67 6.34
CA VAL A 294 11.10 20.58 6.38
C VAL A 294 10.72 21.86 7.13
N ALA A 295 11.37 22.14 8.25
CA ALA A 295 11.15 23.35 9.02
C ALA A 295 11.36 24.62 8.17
N GLY A 296 10.46 25.61 8.32
CA GLY A 296 10.55 26.90 7.64
C GLY A 296 10.04 26.93 6.18
N ARG A 297 9.60 25.82 5.61
CA ARG A 297 8.80 25.83 4.37
C ARG A 297 7.31 25.84 4.74
N SER A 298 6.65 26.95 4.43
CA SER A 298 5.19 27.00 4.51
C SER A 298 4.61 26.19 3.36
N SER A 299 4.18 24.95 3.66
CA SER A 299 3.34 24.17 2.75
C SER A 299 1.89 24.41 3.13
N SER A 300 1.02 24.60 2.13
CA SER A 300 -0.43 24.57 2.37
C SER A 300 -0.95 23.17 2.67
N TRP A 301 -0.11 22.14 2.45
CA TRP A 301 -0.43 20.75 2.74
C TRP A 301 0.38 20.26 3.96
N PRO A 302 -0.20 19.51 4.89
CA PRO A 302 -1.57 18.98 4.91
C PRO A 302 -2.63 19.93 5.53
N ALA A 303 -2.32 21.21 5.70
CA ALA A 303 -3.29 22.21 6.19
C ALA A 303 -4.50 22.41 5.23
N VAL A 304 -5.55 23.03 5.73
CA VAL A 304 -6.74 23.39 4.95
C VAL A 304 -6.41 24.46 3.92
#